data_bd9886c92f4b3164a282f116367d7b15
#
_entry.id   bd9886c92f4b3164a282f116367d7b15
#
_cell.length_a   1.000
_cell.length_b   1.000
_cell.length_c   1.000
_cell.angle_alpha   90.00
_cell.angle_beta   90.00
_cell.angle_gamma   90.00
#
_symmetry.space_group_name_H-M   'P 1'
#
loop_
_entity.id
_entity.type
_entity.pdbx_description
1 polymer ?
#
loop_
_entity_poly.entity_id
_entity_poly.type
_entity_poly.pdbx_seq_one_letter_code
_entity_poly.pdbx_strand_id
1 'polypeptide(L)'
;DYLIAADGIFSNTRNLLEKNKNKPKFQNAIAIRTILKSKNDLTIDKKNINLIMGSNTHLVIYPINNKNELNLVCIIREKKYDPSSIKDLIKKKVFNQNSNLQDLFQGDLKAWPLYSSNTALLPKNKKLFYLGDAFHGLLPTMAQGASQSIESANDLFNLLKKNNEDSHSIYFKNRSRRVKIIKKRSDFNFFVFHISNP
;
A
#
# COMPACT_ATOMS: atom_id res chain seq x y z
N ASP A 1 -0.94 1.15 32.27
CA ASP A 1 -1.48 1.72 31.06
C ASP A 1 -0.46 1.58 29.93
N TYR A 2 -0.95 1.43 28.68
CA TYR A 2 -0.15 1.31 27.45
C TYR A 2 -0.46 2.46 26.49
N LEU A 3 0.52 2.88 25.73
CA LEU A 3 0.35 3.76 24.57
C LEU A 3 0.45 2.93 23.29
N ILE A 4 -0.61 2.92 22.48
CA ILE A 4 -0.67 2.20 21.22
C ILE A 4 -0.77 3.22 20.09
N ALA A 5 0.31 3.34 19.30
CA ALA A 5 0.37 4.23 18.16
C ALA A 5 -0.10 3.50 16.90
N ALA A 6 -1.24 3.92 16.35
CA ALA A 6 -1.85 3.40 15.12
C ALA A 6 -2.15 4.55 14.13
N ASP A 7 -1.30 5.58 14.13
CA ASP A 7 -1.47 6.87 13.45
C ASP A 7 -0.88 6.89 12.01
N GLY A 8 -0.74 5.70 11.41
CA GLY A 8 -0.44 5.53 9.99
C GLY A 8 1.03 5.72 9.60
N ILE A 9 1.30 5.69 8.28
CA ILE A 9 2.68 5.71 7.75
C ILE A 9 3.45 6.99 8.11
N PHE A 10 2.75 8.11 8.25
CA PHE A 10 3.33 9.40 8.68
C PHE A 10 3.24 9.62 10.19
N SER A 11 3.22 8.56 10.97
CA SER A 11 3.07 8.56 12.42
C SER A 11 3.86 9.68 13.11
N ASN A 12 3.14 10.61 13.74
CA ASN A 12 3.75 11.65 14.56
C ASN A 12 4.36 11.08 15.82
N THR A 13 3.68 10.11 16.44
CA THR A 13 4.17 9.42 17.63
C THR A 13 5.53 8.78 17.38
N ARG A 14 5.67 8.06 16.26
CA ARG A 14 6.92 7.44 15.86
C ARG A 14 8.00 8.46 15.54
N ASN A 15 7.66 9.51 14.80
CA ASN A 15 8.62 10.56 14.44
C ASN A 15 9.21 11.27 15.67
N LEU A 16 8.39 11.56 16.66
CA LEU A 16 8.85 12.17 17.91
C LEU A 16 9.78 11.24 18.71
N LEU A 17 9.40 9.97 18.84
CA LEU A 17 10.12 9.01 19.68
C LEU A 17 11.38 8.42 19.01
N GLU A 18 11.38 8.26 17.70
CA GLU A 18 12.53 7.79 16.93
C GLU A 18 13.40 8.94 16.38
N LYS A 19 13.12 10.19 16.74
CA LYS A 19 13.88 11.39 16.31
C LYS A 19 14.03 11.43 14.77
N ASN A 20 12.96 11.14 14.06
CA ASN A 20 12.91 11.15 12.58
C ASN A 20 13.88 10.19 11.86
N LYS A 21 14.42 9.18 12.53
CA LYS A 21 15.37 8.23 11.92
C LYS A 21 14.77 7.37 10.80
N ASN A 22 13.46 7.12 10.85
CA ASN A 22 12.75 6.21 9.94
C ASN A 22 11.59 6.90 9.20
N LYS A 23 11.84 8.08 8.64
CA LYS A 23 10.82 8.78 7.83
C LYS A 23 10.39 7.93 6.63
N PRO A 24 9.10 7.97 6.26
CA PRO A 24 8.62 7.36 5.03
C PRO A 24 9.38 7.89 3.81
N LYS A 25 9.70 6.99 2.88
CA LYS A 25 10.39 7.34 1.63
C LYS A 25 9.42 7.24 0.47
N PHE A 26 9.37 8.27 -0.36
CA PHE A 26 8.67 8.24 -1.63
C PHE A 26 9.30 7.19 -2.55
N GLN A 27 8.47 6.34 -3.15
CA GLN A 27 8.92 5.19 -3.93
C GLN A 27 8.98 5.48 -5.44
N ASN A 28 9.00 6.75 -5.81
CA ASN A 28 8.97 7.20 -7.20
C ASN A 28 7.81 6.53 -7.97
N ALA A 29 6.64 6.49 -7.36
CA ALA A 29 5.44 5.94 -7.95
C ALA A 29 4.19 6.63 -7.39
N ILE A 30 3.17 6.71 -8.24
CA ILE A 30 1.89 7.34 -7.96
C ILE A 30 0.82 6.27 -8.15
N ALA A 31 -0.08 6.14 -7.16
CA ALA A 31 -1.29 5.35 -7.29
C ALA A 31 -2.45 6.26 -7.71
N ILE A 32 -3.12 5.92 -8.80
CA ILE A 32 -4.29 6.61 -9.32
C ILE A 32 -5.46 5.65 -9.20
N ARG A 33 -6.55 6.10 -8.60
CA ARG A 33 -7.73 5.28 -8.39
C ARG A 33 -8.95 5.95 -9.00
N THR A 34 -9.82 5.13 -9.56
CA THR A 34 -11.16 5.52 -9.98
C THR A 34 -12.14 4.36 -9.76
N ILE A 35 -13.43 4.69 -9.67
CA ILE A 35 -14.52 3.73 -9.64
C ILE A 35 -15.33 3.91 -10.91
N LEU A 36 -15.60 2.82 -11.59
CA LEU A 36 -16.32 2.76 -12.85
C LEU A 36 -17.61 1.99 -12.66
N LYS A 37 -18.69 2.44 -13.31
CA LYS A 37 -19.89 1.60 -13.45
C LYS A 37 -19.56 0.44 -14.40
N SER A 38 -19.98 -0.77 -14.02
CA SER A 38 -19.79 -1.97 -14.83
C SER A 38 -20.69 -1.89 -16.06
N LYS A 39 -20.17 -1.35 -17.18
CA LYS A 39 -20.83 -1.36 -18.48
C LYS A 39 -20.51 -2.66 -19.24
N ASN A 40 -21.44 -3.10 -20.11
CA ASN A 40 -21.30 -4.39 -20.80
C ASN A 40 -20.14 -4.45 -21.82
N ASP A 41 -19.65 -3.31 -22.29
CA ASP A 41 -18.71 -3.20 -23.39
C ASP A 41 -17.22 -3.28 -23.01
N LEU A 42 -16.92 -3.39 -21.70
CA LEU A 42 -15.54 -3.53 -21.24
C LEU A 42 -15.08 -4.99 -21.41
N THR A 43 -14.01 -5.20 -22.16
CA THR A 43 -13.32 -6.51 -22.36
C THR A 43 -12.58 -7.00 -21.09
N ILE A 44 -13.12 -6.70 -19.91
CA ILE A 44 -12.53 -7.01 -18.62
C ILE A 44 -13.37 -8.06 -17.91
N ASP A 45 -12.72 -9.05 -17.32
CA ASP A 45 -13.41 -10.02 -16.49
C ASP A 45 -14.00 -9.33 -15.24
N LYS A 46 -15.33 -9.28 -15.19
CA LYS A 46 -16.08 -8.63 -14.11
C LYS A 46 -16.28 -9.51 -12.88
N LYS A 47 -15.79 -10.75 -12.91
CA LYS A 47 -15.91 -11.69 -11.80
C LYS A 47 -14.64 -11.83 -10.98
N ASN A 48 -13.50 -11.53 -11.60
CA ASN A 48 -12.19 -11.75 -11.02
C ASN A 48 -11.37 -10.46 -10.90
N ILE A 49 -10.21 -10.56 -10.27
CA ILE A 49 -9.20 -9.50 -10.25
C ILE A 49 -8.43 -9.57 -11.56
N ASN A 50 -8.39 -8.46 -12.28
CA ASN A 50 -7.58 -8.31 -13.49
C ASN A 50 -6.31 -7.55 -13.16
N LEU A 51 -5.17 -8.07 -13.61
CA LEU A 51 -3.87 -7.41 -13.52
C LEU A 51 -3.35 -7.16 -14.94
N ILE A 52 -3.19 -5.89 -15.30
CA ILE A 52 -2.61 -5.46 -16.58
C ILE A 52 -1.24 -4.87 -16.27
N MET A 53 -0.19 -5.44 -16.83
CA MET A 53 1.19 -4.99 -16.63
C MET A 53 1.71 -4.31 -17.88
N GLY A 54 2.46 -3.23 -17.69
CA GLY A 54 3.09 -2.47 -18.77
C GLY A 54 4.40 -1.82 -18.35
N SER A 55 5.10 -1.19 -19.29
CA SER A 55 6.36 -0.52 -18.98
C SER A 55 6.15 0.59 -17.95
N ASN A 56 6.76 0.43 -16.77
CA ASN A 56 6.68 1.38 -15.66
C ASN A 56 5.24 1.66 -15.16
N THR A 57 4.28 0.78 -15.47
CA THR A 57 2.89 0.91 -15.04
C THR A 57 2.24 -0.44 -14.83
N HIS A 58 1.28 -0.52 -13.92
CA HIS A 58 0.35 -1.63 -13.87
C HIS A 58 -1.03 -1.17 -13.39
N LEU A 59 -2.05 -1.89 -13.81
CA LEU A 59 -3.43 -1.66 -13.41
C LEU A 59 -3.96 -2.90 -12.69
N VAL A 60 -4.66 -2.68 -11.60
CA VAL A 60 -5.42 -3.71 -10.89
C VAL A 60 -6.89 -3.30 -10.94
N ILE A 61 -7.74 -4.16 -11.50
CA ILE A 61 -9.16 -3.89 -11.67
C ILE A 61 -9.94 -5.04 -11.05
N TYR A 62 -10.89 -4.73 -10.19
CA TYR A 62 -11.70 -5.74 -9.52
C TYR A 62 -13.11 -5.24 -9.22
N PRO A 63 -14.10 -6.17 -9.19
CA PRO A 63 -15.48 -5.82 -8.90
C PRO A 63 -15.69 -5.43 -7.43
N ILE A 64 -16.55 -4.46 -7.22
CA ILE A 64 -17.07 -4.02 -5.92
C ILE A 64 -18.61 -3.88 -6.01
N ASN A 65 -19.27 -3.64 -4.88
CA ASN A 65 -20.72 -3.38 -4.80
C ASN A 65 -21.56 -4.41 -5.57
N ASN A 66 -21.39 -5.69 -5.23
CA ASN A 66 -22.08 -6.82 -5.88
C ASN A 66 -21.87 -6.88 -7.41
N LYS A 67 -20.67 -6.48 -7.86
CA LYS A 67 -20.25 -6.47 -9.28
C LYS A 67 -20.90 -5.38 -10.14
N ASN A 68 -21.61 -4.42 -9.53
CA ASN A 68 -22.19 -3.28 -10.25
C ASN A 68 -21.16 -2.20 -10.57
N GLU A 69 -20.04 -2.21 -9.86
CA GLU A 69 -18.93 -1.26 -10.03
C GLU A 69 -17.60 -1.99 -10.10
N LEU A 70 -16.65 -1.36 -10.76
CA LEU A 70 -15.26 -1.81 -10.83
C LEU A 70 -14.37 -0.77 -10.16
N ASN A 71 -13.56 -1.20 -9.22
CA ASN A 71 -12.48 -0.37 -8.69
C ASN A 71 -11.23 -0.57 -9.54
N LEU A 72 -10.70 0.53 -10.05
CA LEU A 72 -9.44 0.55 -10.79
C LEU A 72 -8.38 1.24 -9.95
N VAL A 73 -7.23 0.60 -9.84
CA VAL A 73 -6.01 1.17 -9.27
C VAL A 73 -4.91 1.08 -10.31
N CYS A 74 -4.44 2.22 -10.80
CA CYS A 74 -3.29 2.32 -11.70
C CYS A 74 -2.10 2.81 -10.91
N ILE A 75 -0.98 2.09 -10.96
CA ILE A 75 0.28 2.53 -10.37
C ILE A 75 1.25 2.84 -11.48
N ILE A 76 1.77 4.07 -11.47
CA ILE A 76 2.70 4.59 -12.49
C ILE A 76 4.01 4.95 -11.79
N ARG A 77 5.14 4.49 -12.31
CA ARG A 77 6.47 4.95 -11.89
C ARG A 77 6.72 6.37 -12.38
N GLU A 78 6.84 7.30 -11.45
CA GLU A 78 7.12 8.70 -11.71
C GLU A 78 7.91 9.32 -10.55
N LYS A 79 8.97 10.05 -10.88
CA LYS A 79 9.89 10.64 -9.90
C LYS A 79 9.31 11.85 -9.18
N LYS A 80 8.39 12.56 -9.82
CA LYS A 80 7.75 13.76 -9.27
C LYS A 80 6.25 13.55 -9.22
N TYR A 81 5.64 13.97 -8.14
CA TYR A 81 4.19 13.97 -8.00
C TYR A 81 3.68 15.40 -8.18
N ASP A 82 2.86 15.59 -9.20
CA ASP A 82 2.14 16.81 -9.47
C ASP A 82 0.66 16.49 -9.69
N PRO A 83 -0.22 16.88 -8.75
CA PRO A 83 -1.66 16.64 -8.87
C PRO A 83 -2.28 17.22 -10.14
N SER A 84 -1.77 18.34 -10.65
CA SER A 84 -2.32 19.01 -11.83
C SER A 84 -2.05 18.25 -13.13
N SER A 85 -1.00 17.46 -13.18
CA SER A 85 -0.53 16.74 -14.37
C SER A 85 -1.02 15.29 -14.49
N ILE A 86 -1.94 14.83 -13.62
CA ILE A 86 -2.35 13.41 -13.55
C ILE A 86 -2.95 12.92 -14.87
N LYS A 87 -3.78 13.71 -15.54
CA LYS A 87 -4.39 13.31 -16.83
C LYS A 87 -3.33 13.13 -17.92
N ASP A 88 -2.37 14.05 -18.00
CA ASP A 88 -1.28 13.98 -18.97
C ASP A 88 -0.34 12.80 -18.67
N LEU A 89 -0.10 12.53 -17.39
CA LEU A 89 0.68 11.37 -16.97
C LEU A 89 0.03 10.05 -17.40
N ILE A 90 -1.28 9.90 -17.21
CA ILE A 90 -2.04 8.72 -17.66
C ILE A 90 -1.94 8.61 -19.18
N LYS A 91 -2.19 9.68 -19.93
CA LYS A 91 -2.08 9.69 -21.39
C LYS A 91 -0.71 9.21 -21.83
N LYS A 92 0.36 9.79 -21.28
CA LYS A 92 1.74 9.48 -21.64
C LYS A 92 2.16 8.06 -21.27
N LYS A 93 1.76 7.55 -20.10
CA LYS A 93 2.28 6.30 -19.53
C LYS A 93 1.35 5.11 -19.71
N VAL A 94 0.06 5.33 -19.95
CA VAL A 94 -0.93 4.26 -20.11
C VAL A 94 -1.46 4.23 -21.54
N PHE A 95 -2.06 5.32 -22.01
CA PHE A 95 -2.74 5.33 -23.31
C PHE A 95 -1.78 5.19 -24.49
N ASN A 96 -0.57 5.75 -24.39
CA ASN A 96 0.45 5.57 -25.43
C ASN A 96 0.94 4.12 -25.55
N GLN A 97 0.80 3.32 -24.49
CA GLN A 97 1.11 1.88 -24.51
C GLN A 97 -0.09 1.05 -24.99
N ASN A 98 -1.31 1.45 -24.62
CA ASN A 98 -2.55 0.78 -25.01
C ASN A 98 -3.73 1.76 -24.97
N SER A 99 -4.13 2.25 -26.13
CA SER A 99 -5.24 3.20 -26.30
C SER A 99 -6.60 2.65 -25.85
N ASN A 100 -6.79 1.32 -25.89
CA ASN A 100 -8.04 0.66 -25.48
C ASN A 100 -8.34 0.82 -23.97
N LEU A 101 -7.35 1.25 -23.18
CA LEU A 101 -7.52 1.48 -21.74
C LEU A 101 -8.12 2.85 -21.43
N GLN A 102 -8.33 3.70 -22.43
CA GLN A 102 -8.79 5.09 -22.22
C GLN A 102 -10.16 5.16 -21.53
N ASP A 103 -11.08 4.26 -21.88
CA ASP A 103 -12.42 4.22 -21.31
C ASP A 103 -12.44 3.85 -19.82
N LEU A 104 -11.36 3.27 -19.32
CA LEU A 104 -11.22 2.93 -17.90
C LEU A 104 -10.94 4.14 -17.00
N PHE A 105 -10.63 5.31 -17.56
CA PHE A 105 -10.22 6.51 -16.81
C PHE A 105 -11.20 7.66 -16.91
N GLN A 106 -12.47 7.39 -17.25
CA GLN A 106 -13.51 8.41 -17.40
C GLN A 106 -14.16 8.86 -16.08
N GLY A 107 -13.90 8.15 -14.97
CA GLY A 107 -14.44 8.48 -13.65
C GLY A 107 -13.66 9.60 -12.93
N ASP A 108 -14.08 9.89 -11.69
CA ASP A 108 -13.33 10.78 -10.79
C ASP A 108 -11.97 10.15 -10.45
N LEU A 109 -10.90 10.85 -10.80
CA LEU A 109 -9.52 10.37 -10.61
C LEU A 109 -8.95 10.93 -9.31
N LYS A 110 -8.61 10.04 -8.40
CA LYS A 110 -7.88 10.38 -7.17
C LYS A 110 -6.47 9.82 -7.24
N ALA A 111 -5.47 10.63 -6.89
CA ALA A 111 -4.07 10.24 -6.99
C ALA A 111 -3.31 10.47 -5.69
N TRP A 112 -2.40 9.56 -5.36
CA TRP A 112 -1.54 9.62 -4.18
C TRP A 112 -0.13 9.17 -4.51
N PRO A 113 0.89 9.88 -4.00
CA PRO A 113 2.26 9.41 -4.06
C PRO A 113 2.41 8.19 -3.13
N LEU A 114 3.11 7.17 -3.59
CA LEU A 114 3.37 5.97 -2.81
C LEU A 114 4.59 6.13 -1.92
N TYR A 115 4.38 5.87 -0.65
CA TYR A 115 5.45 5.84 0.34
C TYR A 115 5.59 4.43 0.93
N SER A 116 6.79 4.10 1.35
CA SER A 116 7.05 2.96 2.23
C SER A 116 7.94 3.39 3.39
N SER A 117 7.89 2.64 4.48
CA SER A 117 8.75 2.90 5.63
C SER A 117 9.48 1.62 6.07
N ASN A 118 10.59 1.81 6.77
CA ASN A 118 11.20 0.72 7.52
C ASN A 118 10.35 0.35 8.72
N THR A 119 10.54 -0.84 9.25
CA THR A 119 9.94 -1.27 10.51
C THR A 119 10.35 -0.31 11.64
N ALA A 120 9.41 0.02 12.51
CA ALA A 120 9.69 0.82 13.70
C ALA A 120 10.76 0.17 14.58
N LEU A 121 11.58 0.99 15.19
CA LEU A 121 12.57 0.52 16.16
C LEU A 121 11.88 0.02 17.43
N LEU A 122 12.52 -0.92 18.11
CA LEU A 122 12.05 -1.37 19.43
C LEU A 122 12.12 -0.19 20.42
N PRO A 123 10.98 0.29 20.94
CA PRO A 123 10.99 1.39 21.89
C PRO A 123 11.68 1.01 23.19
N LYS A 124 12.38 1.95 23.80
CA LYS A 124 12.91 1.77 25.17
C LYS A 124 11.79 1.67 26.21
N ASN A 125 10.70 2.40 25.99
CA ASN A 125 9.51 2.32 26.84
C ASN A 125 8.72 1.05 26.51
N LYS A 126 8.73 0.08 27.43
CA LYS A 126 8.02 -1.21 27.29
C LYS A 126 6.50 -1.08 27.24
N LYS A 127 5.95 0.11 27.54
CA LYS A 127 4.50 0.39 27.46
C LYS A 127 4.07 1.00 26.12
N LEU A 128 4.99 1.23 25.18
CA LEU A 128 4.71 1.78 23.87
C LEU A 128 4.71 0.68 22.80
N PHE A 129 3.64 0.63 22.01
CA PHE A 129 3.49 -0.27 20.87
C PHE A 129 3.13 0.51 19.61
N TYR A 130 3.60 0.04 18.46
CA TYR A 130 3.20 0.53 17.16
C TYR A 130 2.36 -0.53 16.43
N LEU A 131 1.29 -0.11 15.75
CA LEU A 131 0.41 -0.97 14.95
C LEU A 131 0.34 -0.51 13.50
N GLY A 132 0.09 -1.46 12.60
CA GLY A 132 -0.16 -1.20 11.20
C GLY A 132 0.95 -0.38 10.55
N ASP A 133 0.57 0.62 9.75
CA ASP A 133 1.52 1.44 9.00
C ASP A 133 2.39 2.34 9.91
N ALA A 134 1.99 2.61 11.14
CA ALA A 134 2.85 3.25 12.13
C ALA A 134 4.04 2.36 12.52
N PHE A 135 3.85 1.04 12.49
CA PHE A 135 4.93 0.06 12.68
C PHE A 135 5.74 -0.14 11.39
N HIS A 136 5.05 -0.23 10.24
CA HIS A 136 5.66 -0.48 8.93
C HIS A 136 4.74 -0.02 7.79
N GLY A 137 5.21 0.80 6.88
CA GLY A 137 4.50 1.15 5.65
C GLY A 137 4.93 0.25 4.50
N LEU A 138 3.98 -0.48 3.92
CA LEU A 138 4.20 -1.40 2.80
C LEU A 138 3.71 -0.79 1.48
N LEU A 139 4.34 -1.20 0.36
CA LEU A 139 3.78 -0.96 -0.97
C LEU A 139 2.49 -1.79 -1.17
N PRO A 140 1.52 -1.31 -1.95
CA PRO A 140 0.21 -1.95 -2.09
C PRO A 140 0.21 -3.20 -2.99
N THR A 141 1.34 -3.59 -3.57
CA THR A 141 1.47 -4.65 -4.58
C THR A 141 1.10 -6.06 -4.12
N MET A 142 0.84 -6.24 -2.83
CA MET A 142 0.32 -7.48 -2.26
C MET A 142 -1.02 -7.30 -1.55
N ALA A 143 -1.61 -6.11 -1.56
CA ALA A 143 -2.84 -5.77 -0.83
C ALA A 143 -2.81 -6.16 0.66
N GLN A 144 -1.64 -6.15 1.30
CA GLN A 144 -1.44 -6.68 2.66
C GLN A 144 -1.54 -5.62 3.77
N GLY A 145 -1.64 -4.32 3.46
CA GLY A 145 -1.61 -3.26 4.47
C GLY A 145 -2.66 -3.45 5.57
N ALA A 146 -3.93 -3.55 5.19
CA ALA A 146 -5.03 -3.73 6.14
C ALA A 146 -4.93 -5.07 6.90
N SER A 147 -4.65 -6.17 6.20
CA SER A 147 -4.50 -7.50 6.82
C SER A 147 -3.39 -7.51 7.87
N GLN A 148 -2.26 -6.85 7.58
CA GLN A 148 -1.15 -6.78 8.53
C GLN A 148 -1.47 -5.88 9.74
N SER A 149 -2.31 -4.87 9.57
CA SER A 149 -2.79 -4.05 10.68
C SER A 149 -3.69 -4.85 11.62
N ILE A 150 -4.63 -5.62 11.08
CA ILE A 150 -5.52 -6.53 11.84
C ILE A 150 -4.70 -7.61 12.55
N GLU A 151 -3.77 -8.27 11.83
CA GLU A 151 -2.88 -9.29 12.40
C GLU A 151 -2.05 -8.70 13.57
N SER A 152 -1.53 -7.47 13.41
CA SER A 152 -0.77 -6.78 14.46
C SER A 152 -1.61 -6.51 15.72
N ALA A 153 -2.85 -6.07 15.53
CA ALA A 153 -3.75 -5.81 16.64
C ALA A 153 -4.10 -7.09 17.41
N ASN A 154 -4.39 -8.18 16.69
CA ASN A 154 -4.68 -9.48 17.27
C ASN A 154 -3.47 -10.06 18.04
N ASP A 155 -2.28 -9.98 17.46
CA ASP A 155 -1.04 -10.44 18.12
C ASP A 155 -0.79 -9.67 19.42
N LEU A 156 -0.94 -8.33 19.37
CA LEU A 156 -0.77 -7.49 20.55
C LEU A 156 -1.80 -7.83 21.63
N PHE A 157 -3.08 -7.93 21.27
CA PHE A 157 -4.15 -8.28 22.20
C PHE A 157 -3.86 -9.61 22.93
N ASN A 158 -3.48 -10.64 22.17
CA ASN A 158 -3.20 -11.97 22.74
C ASN A 158 -1.97 -11.96 23.66
N LEU A 159 -0.96 -11.17 23.37
CA LEU A 159 0.22 -11.02 24.21
C LEU A 159 -0.08 -10.27 25.52
N LEU A 160 -0.82 -9.16 25.42
CA LEU A 160 -1.20 -8.38 26.60
C LEU A 160 -2.14 -9.15 27.53
N LYS A 161 -3.07 -9.95 26.96
CA LYS A 161 -3.97 -10.81 27.76
C LYS A 161 -3.21 -11.85 28.60
N LYS A 162 -2.06 -12.32 28.12
CA LYS A 162 -1.22 -13.28 28.85
C LYS A 162 -0.42 -12.65 29.99
N ASN A 163 -0.43 -11.34 30.10
CA ASN A 163 0.28 -10.56 31.12
C ASN A 163 1.75 -10.98 31.33
N ASN A 164 2.45 -11.26 30.24
CA ASN A 164 3.86 -11.68 30.25
C ASN A 164 4.76 -10.43 30.19
N GLU A 165 5.74 -10.33 31.07
CA GLU A 165 6.71 -9.22 31.11
C GLU A 165 7.49 -9.04 29.81
N ASP A 166 7.68 -10.11 29.04
CA ASP A 166 8.35 -10.10 27.74
C ASP A 166 7.45 -9.76 26.54
N SER A 167 6.15 -9.51 26.78
CA SER A 167 5.19 -9.28 25.71
C SER A 167 5.65 -8.21 24.72
N HIS A 168 6.30 -7.16 25.19
CA HIS A 168 6.82 -6.08 24.37
C HIS A 168 7.90 -6.57 23.37
N SER A 169 8.92 -7.26 23.88
CA SER A 169 10.02 -7.77 23.04
C SER A 169 9.56 -8.86 22.07
N ILE A 170 8.68 -9.75 22.53
CA ILE A 170 8.07 -10.81 21.73
C ILE A 170 7.26 -10.22 20.59
N TYR A 171 6.40 -9.22 20.86
CA TYR A 171 5.60 -8.54 19.85
C TYR A 171 6.48 -7.97 18.75
N PHE A 172 7.45 -7.13 19.11
CA PHE A 172 8.32 -6.48 18.13
C PHE A 172 9.16 -7.48 17.32
N LYS A 173 9.68 -8.53 17.93
CA LYS A 173 10.44 -9.59 17.24
C LYS A 173 9.57 -10.32 16.23
N ASN A 174 8.39 -10.77 16.62
CA ASN A 174 7.48 -11.53 15.77
C ASN A 174 6.96 -10.67 14.61
N ARG A 175 6.50 -9.46 14.90
CA ARG A 175 5.99 -8.54 13.86
C ARG A 175 7.09 -8.12 12.89
N SER A 176 8.28 -7.80 13.38
CA SER A 176 9.42 -7.45 12.52
C SER A 176 9.78 -8.59 11.55
N ARG A 177 9.81 -9.85 12.04
CA ARG A 177 10.07 -11.01 11.21
C ARG A 177 9.00 -11.19 10.13
N ARG A 178 7.72 -11.12 10.52
CA ARG A 178 6.58 -11.27 9.63
C ARG A 178 6.56 -10.22 8.53
N VAL A 179 6.65 -8.96 8.91
CA VAL A 179 6.64 -7.82 7.99
C VAL A 179 7.82 -7.84 7.03
N LYS A 180 9.01 -8.23 7.48
CA LYS A 180 10.19 -8.34 6.62
C LYS A 180 9.97 -9.29 5.45
N ILE A 181 9.27 -10.41 5.68
CA ILE A 181 8.94 -11.38 4.62
C ILE A 181 7.96 -10.75 3.62
N ILE A 182 6.90 -10.12 4.12
CA ILE A 182 5.88 -9.50 3.29
C ILE A 182 6.47 -8.33 2.48
N LYS A 183 7.30 -7.51 3.11
CA LYS A 183 7.98 -6.40 2.44
C LYS A 183 8.84 -6.88 1.28
N LYS A 184 9.65 -7.92 1.47
CA LYS A 184 10.47 -8.48 0.38
C LYS A 184 9.62 -8.92 -0.82
N ARG A 185 8.50 -9.59 -0.56
CA ARG A 185 7.57 -10.03 -1.61
C ARG A 185 6.88 -8.84 -2.29
N SER A 186 6.46 -7.85 -1.51
CA SER A 186 5.83 -6.64 -2.03
C SER A 186 6.78 -5.84 -2.92
N ASP A 187 8.03 -5.68 -2.50
CA ASP A 187 9.08 -4.98 -3.25
C ASP A 187 9.41 -5.75 -4.56
N PHE A 188 9.45 -7.09 -4.49
CA PHE A 188 9.65 -7.94 -5.66
C PHE A 188 8.50 -7.80 -6.66
N ASN A 189 7.25 -7.89 -6.21
CA ASN A 189 6.08 -7.67 -7.07
C ASN A 189 6.10 -6.26 -7.69
N PHE A 190 6.47 -5.25 -6.90
CA PHE A 190 6.61 -3.88 -7.41
C PHE A 190 7.63 -3.78 -8.55
N PHE A 191 8.73 -4.53 -8.45
CA PHE A 191 9.70 -4.61 -9.53
C PHE A 191 9.12 -5.34 -10.76
N VAL A 192 8.57 -6.54 -10.56
CA VAL A 192 8.07 -7.40 -11.66
C VAL A 192 6.94 -6.75 -12.43
N PHE A 193 5.98 -6.10 -11.74
CA PHE A 193 4.82 -5.48 -12.39
C PHE A 193 5.16 -4.26 -13.26
N HIS A 194 6.41 -3.78 -13.19
CA HIS A 194 6.86 -2.60 -13.93
C HIS A 194 8.04 -2.88 -14.86
N ILE A 195 8.32 -4.16 -15.14
CA ILE A 195 9.36 -4.51 -16.11
C ILE A 195 8.92 -4.03 -17.48
N SER A 196 9.78 -3.27 -18.15
CA SER A 196 9.65 -2.99 -19.57
C SER A 196 10.12 -4.22 -20.34
N ASN A 197 9.35 -4.66 -21.34
CA ASN A 197 9.91 -5.55 -22.36
C ASN A 197 11.10 -4.85 -23.00
N PRO A 198 12.20 -5.57 -23.21
CA PRO A 198 13.36 -5.02 -23.94
C PRO A 198 13.00 -4.62 -25.36
#